data_bff5fb580533dc7697a8a936c475619b
#
_entry.id   bff5fb580533dc7697a8a936c475619b
#
_cell.length_a   1.000
_cell.length_b   1.000
_cell.length_c   1.000
_cell.angle_alpha   90.00
_cell.angle_beta   90.00
_cell.angle_gamma   90.00
#
_symmetry.space_group_name_H-M   'P 1'
#
loop_
_entity.id
_entity.type
_entity.pdbx_description
1 polymer ?
#
loop_
_entity_poly.entity_id
_entity_poly.type
_entity_poly.pdbx_seq_one_letter_code
_entity_poly.pdbx_strand_id
1 'polypeptide(L)'
;MRIINIGFGNIVNASHVVAVISPESAPVKRLVQEAREKGKLIDATYGRRTRAVIVTDSDHVVTSSLQPDTIAHRFDNSEEGEADV
;
A
#
# COMPACT_ATOMS: atom_id res chain seq x y z
N MET A 1 -2.72 -11.56 13.03
CA MET A 1 -2.18 -10.67 11.97
C MET A 1 -3.32 -10.03 11.22
N ARG A 2 -3.27 -8.73 11.03
CA ARG A 2 -4.27 -8.02 10.21
C ARG A 2 -3.75 -7.94 8.76
N ILE A 3 -4.58 -8.33 7.83
CA ILE A 3 -4.22 -8.29 6.42
C ILE A 3 -5.21 -7.40 5.66
N ILE A 4 -4.69 -6.67 4.69
CA ILE A 4 -5.47 -5.75 3.87
C ILE A 4 -5.29 -6.15 2.41
N ASN A 5 -6.40 -6.38 1.71
CA ASN A 5 -6.38 -6.65 0.28
C ASN A 5 -6.16 -5.33 -0.48
N ILE A 6 -5.13 -5.29 -1.32
CA ILE A 6 -4.77 -4.11 -2.09
C ILE A 6 -4.98 -4.29 -3.58
N GLY A 7 -5.78 -5.29 -3.96
CA GLY A 7 -6.18 -5.52 -5.34
C GLY A 7 -5.44 -6.68 -5.99
N PHE A 8 -6.10 -7.32 -6.93
CA PHE A 8 -5.54 -8.40 -7.75
C PHE A 8 -4.97 -9.57 -6.94
N GLY A 9 -5.60 -9.88 -5.81
CA GLY A 9 -5.16 -10.99 -4.97
C GLY A 9 -3.93 -10.67 -4.12
N ASN A 10 -3.49 -9.42 -4.08
CA ASN A 10 -2.35 -9.00 -3.28
C ASN A 10 -2.82 -8.52 -1.92
N ILE A 11 -2.09 -8.91 -0.89
CA ILE A 11 -2.38 -8.49 0.48
C ILE A 11 -1.13 -7.92 1.13
N VAL A 12 -1.34 -7.03 2.09
CA VAL A 12 -0.25 -6.52 2.93
C VAL A 12 -0.56 -6.77 4.40
N ASN A 13 0.49 -6.88 5.20
CA ASN A 13 0.34 -6.95 6.65
C ASN A 13 0.13 -5.53 7.17
N ALA A 14 -1.07 -5.24 7.63
CA ALA A 14 -1.43 -3.90 8.09
C ALA A 14 -0.54 -3.41 9.24
N SER A 15 -0.01 -4.33 10.04
CA SER A 15 0.85 -3.96 11.18
C SER A 15 2.17 -3.35 10.76
N HIS A 16 2.60 -3.56 9.52
CA HIS A 16 3.86 -3.04 8.99
C HIS A 16 3.68 -1.86 8.05
N VAL A 17 2.46 -1.41 7.83
CA VAL A 17 2.17 -0.26 6.97
C VAL A 17 2.31 1.01 7.79
N VAL A 18 3.17 1.91 7.30
CA VAL A 18 3.42 3.22 7.93
C VAL A 18 2.50 4.28 7.35
N ALA A 19 2.33 4.26 6.02
CA ALA A 19 1.55 5.29 5.33
C ALA A 19 1.00 4.76 4.02
N VAL A 20 -0.14 5.30 3.62
CA VAL A 20 -0.72 5.08 2.29
C VAL A 20 -0.89 6.47 1.69
N ILE A 21 -0.23 6.74 0.57
CA ILE A 21 -0.16 8.09 0.02
C ILE A 21 -0.50 8.10 -1.48
N SER A 22 -0.93 9.28 -1.94
CA SER A 22 -1.22 9.49 -3.35
C SER A 22 0.09 9.59 -4.14
N PRO A 23 0.18 9.02 -5.36
CA PRO A 23 1.41 9.02 -6.14
C PRO A 23 1.68 10.32 -6.91
N GLU A 24 0.83 11.33 -6.75
CA GLU A 24 0.85 12.47 -7.68
C GLU A 24 1.92 13.52 -7.41
N SER A 25 2.47 13.58 -6.20
CA SER A 25 3.48 14.59 -5.88
C SER A 25 4.87 14.15 -6.34
N ALA A 26 5.73 15.15 -6.63
CA ALA A 26 7.11 14.87 -7.02
C ALA A 26 7.90 14.11 -5.94
N PRO A 27 7.77 14.45 -4.66
CA PRO A 27 8.46 13.67 -3.61
C PRO A 27 8.06 12.20 -3.58
N VAL A 28 6.78 11.89 -3.81
CA VAL A 28 6.31 10.50 -3.80
C VAL A 28 6.82 9.76 -5.02
N LYS A 29 6.85 10.40 -6.17
CA LYS A 29 7.43 9.80 -7.38
C LYS A 29 8.90 9.47 -7.19
N ARG A 30 9.62 10.34 -6.50
CA ARG A 30 11.03 10.11 -6.16
C ARG A 30 11.18 8.93 -5.20
N LEU A 31 10.29 8.84 -4.22
CA LEU A 31 10.29 7.72 -3.27
C LEU A 31 10.14 6.38 -4.00
N VAL A 32 9.20 6.30 -4.94
CA VAL A 32 8.98 5.10 -5.74
C VAL A 32 10.23 4.77 -6.58
N GLN A 33 10.80 5.77 -7.21
CA GLN A 33 11.99 5.57 -8.04
C GLN A 33 13.18 5.09 -7.22
N GLU A 34 13.40 5.67 -6.05
CA GLU A 34 14.48 5.23 -5.16
C GLU A 34 14.26 3.80 -4.68
N ALA A 35 13.04 3.44 -4.36
CA ALA A 35 12.72 2.07 -3.96
C ALA A 35 13.00 1.09 -5.09
N ARG A 36 12.67 1.47 -6.33
CA ARG A 36 12.96 0.64 -7.50
C ARG A 36 14.46 0.41 -7.64
N GLU A 37 15.25 1.47 -7.51
CA GLU A 37 16.70 1.39 -7.64
C GLU A 37 17.34 0.52 -6.57
N LYS A 38 16.77 0.51 -5.38
CA LYS A 38 17.28 -0.26 -4.24
C LYS A 38 16.73 -1.69 -4.18
N GLY A 39 15.87 -2.07 -5.12
CA GLY A 39 15.24 -3.39 -5.09
C GLY A 39 14.20 -3.53 -3.98
N LYS A 40 13.62 -2.44 -3.52
CA LYS A 40 12.64 -2.41 -2.43
C LYS A 40 11.22 -2.11 -2.92
N LEU A 41 11.02 -2.00 -4.23
CA LEU A 41 9.71 -1.74 -4.80
C LEU A 41 8.96 -3.04 -5.06
N ILE A 42 7.74 -3.11 -4.58
CA ILE A 42 6.84 -4.23 -4.85
C ILE A 42 5.65 -3.66 -5.63
N ASP A 43 5.54 -4.02 -6.91
CA ASP A 43 4.48 -3.52 -7.77
C ASP A 43 3.29 -4.49 -7.73
N ALA A 44 2.20 -4.05 -7.11
CA ALA A 44 0.97 -4.84 -7.00
C ALA A 44 -0.15 -4.27 -7.89
N THR A 45 0.19 -3.48 -8.91
CA THR A 45 -0.81 -2.85 -9.78
C THR A 45 -1.30 -3.75 -10.90
N TYR A 46 -0.62 -4.85 -11.14
CA TYR A 46 -0.94 -5.76 -12.25
C TYR A 46 -0.97 -5.03 -13.60
N GLY A 47 -0.01 -4.11 -13.82
CA GLY A 47 0.07 -3.33 -15.04
C GLY A 47 -0.94 -2.19 -15.13
N ARG A 48 -1.76 -1.97 -14.10
CA ARG A 48 -2.72 -0.87 -14.06
C ARG A 48 -2.04 0.39 -13.53
N ARG A 49 -2.75 1.51 -13.67
CA ARG A 49 -2.24 2.79 -13.16
C ARG A 49 -2.07 2.73 -11.64
N THR A 50 -0.93 3.23 -11.15
CA THR A 50 -0.70 3.38 -9.73
C THR A 50 -1.60 4.49 -9.19
N ARG A 51 -2.42 4.15 -8.19
CA ARG A 51 -3.31 5.12 -7.54
C ARG A 51 -2.96 5.31 -6.07
N ALA A 52 -2.20 4.41 -5.48
CA ALA A 52 -1.75 4.52 -4.11
C ALA A 52 -0.34 3.96 -3.97
N VAL A 53 0.43 4.56 -3.07
CA VAL A 53 1.77 4.12 -2.70
C VAL A 53 1.73 3.80 -1.21
N ILE A 54 2.11 2.57 -0.87
CA ILE A 54 2.07 2.06 0.50
C ILE A 54 3.49 1.95 0.99
N VAL A 55 3.78 2.65 2.09
CA VAL A 55 5.11 2.65 2.70
C VAL A 55 5.09 1.75 3.92
N THR A 56 6.08 0.88 4.02
CA THR A 56 6.19 -0.07 5.12
C THR A 56 7.36 0.28 6.04
N ASP A 57 7.36 -0.28 7.23
CA ASP A 57 8.42 -0.07 8.21
C ASP A 57 9.71 -0.85 7.90
N SER A 58 9.69 -1.68 6.85
CA SER A 58 10.86 -2.43 6.38
C SER A 58 11.52 -1.78 5.17
N ASP A 59 11.24 -0.51 4.92
CA ASP A 59 11.73 0.27 3.77
C ASP A 59 11.20 -0.22 2.41
N HIS A 60 10.22 -1.09 2.41
CA HIS A 60 9.56 -1.49 1.17
C HIS A 60 8.51 -0.47 0.76
N VAL A 61 8.35 -0.30 -0.54
CA VAL A 61 7.33 0.55 -1.12
C VAL A 61 6.47 -0.33 -2.02
N VAL A 62 5.17 -0.34 -1.78
CA VAL A 62 4.23 -1.16 -2.54
C VAL A 62 3.31 -0.23 -3.33
N THR A 63 3.20 -0.46 -4.64
CA THR A 63 2.27 0.30 -5.47
C THR A 63 0.98 -0.49 -5.67
N SER A 64 -0.15 0.23 -5.64
CA SER A 64 -1.48 -0.39 -5.77
C SER A 64 -2.32 0.38 -6.78
N SER A 65 -3.20 -0.32 -7.46
CA SER A 65 -4.18 0.28 -8.37
C SER A 65 -5.43 0.77 -7.66
N LEU A 66 -5.56 0.52 -6.37
CA LEU A 66 -6.69 0.99 -5.58
C LEU A 66 -6.44 2.42 -5.09
N GLN A 67 -7.52 3.20 -4.97
CA GLN A 67 -7.45 4.54 -4.42
C GLN A 67 -7.06 4.47 -2.94
N PRO A 68 -6.33 5.49 -2.42
CA PRO A 68 -5.99 5.54 -1.00
C PRO A 68 -7.22 5.44 -0.09
N ASP A 69 -8.32 6.08 -0.47
CA ASP A 69 -9.55 6.03 0.31
C ASP A 69 -10.10 4.60 0.42
N THR A 70 -10.02 3.85 -0.66
CA THR A 70 -10.45 2.45 -0.67
C THR A 70 -9.62 1.61 0.30
N ILE A 71 -8.31 1.82 0.28
CA ILE A 71 -7.39 1.11 1.15
C ILE A 71 -7.65 1.50 2.61
N ALA A 72 -7.83 2.80 2.88
CA ALA A 72 -8.12 3.29 4.22
C ALA A 72 -9.40 2.66 4.78
N HIS A 73 -10.42 2.56 3.94
CA HIS A 73 -11.68 1.93 4.34
C HIS A 73 -11.49 0.46 4.72
N ARG A 74 -10.64 -0.24 4.02
CA ARG A 74 -10.33 -1.64 4.32
C ARG A 74 -9.56 -1.79 5.62
N PHE A 75 -8.70 -0.84 5.97
CA PHE A 75 -8.05 -0.81 7.27
C PHE A 75 -9.10 -0.70 8.39
N ASP A 76 -10.04 0.22 8.26
CA ASP A 76 -11.10 0.41 9.25
C ASP A 76 -11.96 -0.84 9.39
N ASN A 77 -12.33 -1.45 8.29
CA ASN A 77 -13.15 -2.66 8.31
C ASN A 77 -12.42 -3.83 8.95
N SER A 78 -11.11 -3.92 8.72
CA SER A 78 -10.30 -4.96 9.34
C SER A 78 -10.26 -4.80 10.85
N GLU A 79 -10.12 -3.57 11.34
CA GLU A 79 -10.14 -3.27 12.76
C GLU A 79 -11.50 -3.58 13.38
N GLU A 80 -12.58 -3.22 12.70
CA GLU A 80 -13.94 -3.52 13.16
C GLU A 80 -14.16 -5.02 13.26
N GLY A 81 -13.69 -5.77 12.26
CA GLY A 81 -13.78 -7.22 12.27
C GLY A 81 -13.03 -7.83 13.44
N GLU A 82 -11.85 -7.31 13.74
CA GLU A 82 -11.08 -7.78 14.90
C GLU A 82 -11.75 -7.43 16.22
N ALA A 83 -12.36 -6.25 16.30
CA ALA A 83 -13.04 -5.82 17.50
C ALA A 83 -14.27 -6.69 17.81
N ASP A 84 -14.90 -7.25 16.81
CA ASP A 84 -16.08 -8.09 16.94
C ASP A 84 -15.75 -9.52 17.36
N VAL A 85 -14.50 -9.87 17.32
CA VAL A 85 -14.03 -11.18 17.73
C VAL A 85 -13.65 -11.19 19.20
#